data_65083f28b9071ed5aca5bf76272e4ce4
#
_entry.id   65083f28b9071ed5aca5bf76272e4ce4
#
_cell.length_a   1.000
_cell.length_b   1.000
_cell.length_c   1.000
_cell.angle_alpha   90.00
_cell.angle_beta   90.00
_cell.angle_gamma   90.00
#
_symmetry.space_group_name_H-M   'P 1'
#
loop_
_entity.id
_entity.type
_entity.pdbx_description
1 polymer ?
#
loop_
_entity_poly.entity_id
_entity_poly.type
_entity_poly.pdbx_seq_one_letter_code
_entity_poly.pdbx_strand_id
1 'polypeptide(L)'
;MKIAIAQVPSANGDLDQAAERIKAYCSRAAEGGAELCVFPANVIAPAVPVAMPDREGLLVDMAQLCSRLAGELACPAIVPVALPGSDEPVLEAVQVGPDGVVPLRLLGALSQATADDSGDEDPGLSLPQVEVGDLTLGIAFTYEELEEYVDYDYHLDAVLFLSTYGFATDDAASALGASILESRFRADADAMGAWVVGVGPVGRSDLEVFCGASFVVAPWGELACQAPSFEEALVFADVRKGEEGPLKEAVTPQVFDPSIMAWEAVTEGTRGIISSLGKTSARMVVDGGMPSMLACAVATDALGPVNVRPTVLLWGDARDELSRALVRNLRLEASELVASELFGEGDEELARDVAWARVCAEARRDGSVVLGSSDKTSLALGSAPARDLGCVLPFGDLYRSDVLALARLRNTVSPVIPGAARSSWPLEDVASLAGRGPAERRLEQVDFVISSFVEWELPLSDIASDCENEELARAVVAIVRSSLASLPGRLLAPTLSSKTLDEARGPFGLSWRDRVRAKDERIDRDAMAAEIAQAFGDSGEKGSEADSPQEALDLLGMLGGSDELGEAPSSGGRHDRGGHPGPQGFFWGGPFSEN
;
A
#
# COMPACT_ATOMS: atom_id res chain seq x y z
N MET A 1 2.81 -10.17 31.05
CA MET A 1 2.03 -8.95 30.76
C MET A 1 0.87 -9.29 29.83
N LYS A 2 -0.35 -8.83 30.11
CA LYS A 2 -1.48 -8.93 29.18
C LYS A 2 -1.54 -7.70 28.28
N ILE A 3 -1.36 -7.90 26.98
CA ILE A 3 -1.35 -6.83 25.98
C ILE A 3 -2.68 -6.80 25.23
N ALA A 4 -3.23 -5.60 25.05
CA ALA A 4 -4.34 -5.34 24.14
C ALA A 4 -3.81 -4.68 22.85
N ILE A 5 -4.22 -5.14 21.69
CA ILE A 5 -3.93 -4.51 20.40
C ILE A 5 -5.18 -3.79 19.91
N ALA A 6 -5.09 -2.49 19.77
CA ALA A 6 -6.15 -1.63 19.26
C ALA A 6 -6.01 -1.45 17.74
N GLN A 7 -6.63 -2.31 16.96
CA GLN A 7 -6.70 -2.16 15.51
C GLN A 7 -7.74 -1.10 15.15
N VAL A 8 -7.27 0.10 14.82
CA VAL A 8 -8.13 1.28 14.60
C VAL A 8 -7.72 2.06 13.36
N PRO A 9 -8.65 2.80 12.72
CA PRO A 9 -8.30 3.67 11.60
C PRO A 9 -7.55 4.91 12.08
N SER A 10 -6.82 5.55 11.16
CA SER A 10 -6.17 6.84 11.39
C SER A 10 -7.20 7.94 11.67
N ALA A 11 -6.85 8.86 12.54
CA ALA A 11 -7.59 10.12 12.71
C ALA A 11 -7.21 11.16 11.63
N ASN A 12 -6.20 10.88 10.80
CA ASN A 12 -5.71 11.76 9.73
C ASN A 12 -5.44 13.21 10.19
N GLY A 13 -4.88 13.37 11.40
CA GLY A 13 -4.53 14.68 11.97
C GLY A 13 -5.65 15.36 12.76
N ASP A 14 -6.83 14.76 12.89
CA ASP A 14 -7.84 15.22 13.85
C ASP A 14 -7.46 14.79 15.27
N LEU A 15 -6.76 15.68 15.98
CA LEU A 15 -6.18 15.40 17.29
C LEU A 15 -7.24 15.12 18.37
N ASP A 16 -8.40 15.75 18.28
CA ASP A 16 -9.48 15.54 19.23
C ASP A 16 -10.13 14.16 19.00
N GLN A 17 -10.35 13.78 17.76
CA GLN A 17 -10.82 12.44 17.41
C GLN A 17 -9.80 11.37 17.83
N ALA A 18 -8.50 11.61 17.61
CA ALA A 18 -7.43 10.72 18.06
C ALA A 18 -7.46 10.53 19.58
N ALA A 19 -7.57 11.63 20.34
CA ALA A 19 -7.64 11.59 21.80
C ALA A 19 -8.81 10.75 22.30
N GLU A 20 -10.01 11.02 21.79
CA GLU A 20 -11.22 10.28 22.20
C GLU A 20 -11.14 8.79 21.84
N ARG A 21 -10.60 8.46 20.67
CA ARG A 21 -10.40 7.08 20.25
C ARG A 21 -9.41 6.35 21.15
N ILE A 22 -8.25 6.95 21.43
CA ILE A 22 -7.22 6.37 22.32
C ILE A 22 -7.81 6.13 23.71
N LYS A 23 -8.51 7.12 24.29
CA LYS A 23 -9.16 6.97 25.61
C LYS A 23 -10.20 5.84 25.62
N ALA A 24 -11.05 5.78 24.59
CA ALA A 24 -12.10 4.76 24.50
C ALA A 24 -11.51 3.34 24.42
N TYR A 25 -10.47 3.16 23.61
CA TYR A 25 -9.82 1.84 23.49
C TYR A 25 -9.02 1.47 24.74
N CYS A 26 -8.33 2.41 25.37
CA CYS A 26 -7.67 2.19 26.66
C CYS A 26 -8.65 1.81 27.77
N SER A 27 -9.85 2.41 27.80
CA SER A 27 -10.88 2.02 28.75
C SER A 27 -11.35 0.57 28.54
N ARG A 28 -11.61 0.20 27.27
CA ARG A 28 -11.97 -1.18 26.91
C ARG A 28 -10.83 -2.18 27.19
N ALA A 29 -9.59 -1.77 26.96
CA ALA A 29 -8.40 -2.58 27.29
C ALA A 29 -8.31 -2.85 28.81
N ALA A 30 -8.50 -1.82 29.64
CA ALA A 30 -8.54 -1.94 31.09
C ALA A 30 -9.69 -2.84 31.58
N GLU A 31 -10.90 -2.70 31.02
CA GLU A 31 -12.03 -3.60 31.29
C GLU A 31 -11.72 -5.06 30.93
N GLY A 32 -10.96 -5.29 29.85
CA GLY A 32 -10.45 -6.60 29.45
C GLY A 32 -9.28 -7.11 30.30
N GLY A 33 -8.81 -6.31 31.27
CA GLY A 33 -7.70 -6.64 32.16
C GLY A 33 -6.32 -6.56 31.50
N ALA A 34 -6.17 -5.77 30.43
CA ALA A 34 -4.87 -5.49 29.83
C ALA A 34 -4.02 -4.57 30.72
N GLU A 35 -2.73 -4.83 30.73
CA GLU A 35 -1.72 -4.03 31.42
C GLU A 35 -1.09 -2.98 30.46
N LEU A 36 -1.19 -3.22 29.15
CA LEU A 36 -0.69 -2.36 28.08
C LEU A 36 -1.63 -2.40 26.88
N CYS A 37 -1.90 -1.24 26.27
CA CYS A 37 -2.64 -1.13 25.01
C CYS A 37 -1.72 -0.60 23.90
N VAL A 38 -1.63 -1.29 22.77
CA VAL A 38 -0.74 -0.93 21.67
C VAL A 38 -1.58 -0.44 20.49
N PHE A 39 -1.25 0.75 19.96
CA PHE A 39 -1.91 1.39 18.83
C PHE A 39 -1.08 1.28 17.55
N PRO A 40 -1.71 1.34 16.35
CA PRO A 40 -1.01 1.29 15.08
C PRO A 40 -0.25 2.58 14.77
N ALA A 41 0.74 2.48 13.89
CA ALA A 41 1.67 3.56 13.55
C ALA A 41 0.99 4.87 13.08
N ASN A 42 -0.18 4.78 12.46
CA ASN A 42 -0.91 5.94 11.91
C ASN A 42 -2.14 6.38 12.74
N VAL A 43 -2.24 5.98 14.01
CA VAL A 43 -3.45 6.26 14.82
C VAL A 43 -3.82 7.75 14.89
N ILE A 44 -2.85 8.65 14.93
CA ILE A 44 -3.08 10.10 15.00
C ILE A 44 -3.09 10.72 13.59
N ALA A 45 -2.05 10.45 12.79
CA ALA A 45 -1.82 11.01 11.47
C ALA A 45 -1.09 9.96 10.60
N PRO A 46 -0.86 10.19 9.30
CA PRO A 46 0.01 9.32 8.52
C PRO A 46 1.33 9.05 9.24
N ALA A 47 1.79 7.79 9.26
CA ALA A 47 2.98 7.39 10.01
C ALA A 47 4.22 8.22 9.62
N VAL A 48 4.38 8.42 8.31
CA VAL A 48 5.38 9.36 7.77
C VAL A 48 4.62 10.54 7.16
N PRO A 49 4.50 11.69 7.87
CA PRO A 49 3.81 12.84 7.33
C PRO A 49 4.49 13.34 6.05
N VAL A 50 3.73 13.46 4.99
CA VAL A 50 4.19 14.04 3.72
C VAL A 50 4.74 15.44 3.95
N ALA A 51 5.73 15.86 3.16
CA ALA A 51 6.26 17.22 3.22
C ALA A 51 5.12 18.25 2.97
N MET A 52 4.80 19.02 3.99
CA MET A 52 3.78 20.08 3.98
C MET A 52 4.32 21.31 4.71
N PRO A 53 3.87 22.52 4.36
CA PRO A 53 4.44 23.77 4.91
C PRO A 53 4.35 23.88 6.44
N ASP A 54 3.33 23.28 7.06
CA ASP A 54 3.04 23.31 8.48
C ASP A 54 3.31 21.97 9.21
N ARG A 55 4.11 21.06 8.58
CA ARG A 55 4.47 19.74 9.13
C ARG A 55 5.02 19.81 10.55
N GLU A 56 5.91 20.76 10.83
CA GLU A 56 6.54 20.91 12.14
C GLU A 56 5.48 21.18 13.24
N GLY A 57 4.47 22.01 12.96
CA GLY A 57 3.37 22.26 13.88
C GLY A 57 2.59 20.99 14.21
N LEU A 58 2.28 20.16 13.21
CA LEU A 58 1.61 18.88 13.41
C LEU A 58 2.44 17.95 14.31
N LEU A 59 3.75 17.81 14.06
CA LEU A 59 4.62 16.96 14.86
C LEU A 59 4.69 17.39 16.33
N VAL A 60 4.75 18.70 16.59
CA VAL A 60 4.72 19.26 17.94
C VAL A 60 3.37 18.98 18.62
N ASP A 61 2.27 19.18 17.91
CA ASP A 61 0.93 18.94 18.46
C ASP A 61 0.65 17.46 18.73
N MET A 62 1.19 16.54 17.93
CA MET A 62 1.13 15.09 18.20
C MET A 62 1.85 14.74 19.51
N ALA A 63 3.04 15.29 19.75
CA ALA A 63 3.76 15.08 21.00
C ALA A 63 3.02 15.69 22.21
N GLN A 64 2.41 16.87 22.04
CA GLN A 64 1.60 17.52 23.07
C GLN A 64 0.31 16.73 23.37
N LEU A 65 -0.28 16.09 22.36
CA LEU A 65 -1.43 15.20 22.54
C LEU A 65 -1.08 14.06 23.50
N CYS A 66 0.05 13.38 23.30
CA CYS A 66 0.52 12.34 24.22
C CYS A 66 0.67 12.88 25.65
N SER A 67 1.23 14.08 25.80
CA SER A 67 1.38 14.72 27.11
C SER A 67 0.04 15.04 27.79
N ARG A 68 -0.97 15.43 27.02
CA ARG A 68 -2.34 15.67 27.53
C ARG A 68 -3.02 14.36 27.97
N LEU A 69 -2.78 13.28 27.23
CA LEU A 69 -3.36 11.97 27.54
C LEU A 69 -2.73 11.31 28.79
N ALA A 70 -1.51 11.69 29.16
CA ALA A 70 -0.84 11.18 30.35
C ALA A 70 -1.69 11.45 31.61
N GLY A 71 -1.95 10.42 32.39
CA GLY A 71 -2.81 10.46 33.57
C GLY A 71 -4.32 10.40 33.30
N GLU A 72 -4.76 10.46 32.02
CA GLU A 72 -6.18 10.31 31.65
C GLU A 72 -6.53 8.89 31.15
N LEU A 73 -5.53 8.09 30.78
CA LEU A 73 -5.73 6.76 30.25
C LEU A 73 -6.00 5.73 31.35
N ALA A 74 -7.04 4.91 31.17
CA ALA A 74 -7.40 3.82 32.09
C ALA A 74 -6.44 2.61 32.00
N CYS A 75 -5.69 2.48 30.89
CA CYS A 75 -4.66 1.50 30.65
C CYS A 75 -3.47 2.23 30.03
N PRO A 76 -2.21 2.01 30.47
CA PRO A 76 -1.04 2.53 29.77
C PRO A 76 -1.06 2.12 28.30
N ALA A 77 -0.60 3.01 27.44
CA ALA A 77 -0.65 2.78 26.01
C ALA A 77 0.69 3.06 25.32
N ILE A 78 1.01 2.31 24.27
CA ILE A 78 2.04 2.67 23.29
C ILE A 78 1.34 3.34 22.12
N VAL A 79 1.66 4.61 21.90
CA VAL A 79 1.10 5.46 20.85
C VAL A 79 2.26 5.86 19.92
N PRO A 80 2.30 5.34 18.70
CA PRO A 80 3.29 5.76 17.72
C PRO A 80 3.06 7.21 17.28
N VAL A 81 4.16 7.94 17.14
CA VAL A 81 4.18 9.34 16.67
C VAL A 81 5.38 9.58 15.76
N ALA A 82 5.28 10.56 14.88
CA ALA A 82 6.44 11.12 14.21
C ALA A 82 6.93 12.33 15.01
N LEU A 83 8.23 12.39 15.27
CA LEU A 83 8.88 13.50 15.97
C LEU A 83 9.78 14.29 15.00
N PRO A 84 10.01 15.59 15.24
CA PRO A 84 10.97 16.35 14.45
C PRO A 84 12.38 15.72 14.52
N GLY A 85 12.94 15.36 13.36
CA GLY A 85 14.34 14.96 13.20
C GLY A 85 15.19 16.13 12.67
N SER A 86 16.49 15.88 12.41
CA SER A 86 17.38 16.90 11.81
C SER A 86 16.97 17.25 10.38
N ASP A 87 16.64 16.28 9.57
CA ASP A 87 16.29 16.42 8.16
C ASP A 87 14.87 15.88 7.90
N GLU A 88 14.58 14.67 8.35
CA GLU A 88 13.29 14.00 8.20
C GLU A 88 12.67 13.67 9.57
N PRO A 89 11.32 13.50 9.64
CA PRO A 89 10.67 13.04 10.86
C PRO A 89 11.15 11.65 11.27
N VAL A 90 11.33 11.46 12.56
CA VAL A 90 11.72 10.17 13.15
C VAL A 90 10.48 9.50 13.75
N LEU A 91 10.24 8.24 13.40
CA LEU A 91 9.19 7.43 14.01
C LEU A 91 9.60 7.02 15.43
N GLU A 92 8.71 7.28 16.37
CA GLU A 92 8.88 6.98 17.78
C GLU A 92 7.66 6.25 18.34
N ALA A 93 7.87 5.29 19.21
CA ALA A 93 6.84 4.64 20.00
C ALA A 93 6.81 5.25 21.40
N VAL A 94 5.76 6.00 21.69
CA VAL A 94 5.65 6.72 22.96
C VAL A 94 4.76 5.95 23.91
N GLN A 95 5.31 5.55 25.06
CA GLN A 95 4.50 5.04 26.16
C GLN A 95 3.84 6.20 26.90
N VAL A 96 2.52 6.16 26.98
CA VAL A 96 1.67 7.14 27.65
C VAL A 96 0.97 6.45 28.82
N GLY A 97 1.18 6.93 30.01
CA GLY A 97 0.62 6.30 31.21
C GLY A 97 0.51 7.26 32.40
N PRO A 98 0.17 6.75 33.60
CA PRO A 98 0.02 7.57 34.80
C PRO A 98 1.34 8.25 35.22
N ASP A 99 2.47 7.67 34.88
CA ASP A 99 3.79 8.18 35.23
C ASP A 99 4.32 9.22 34.21
N GLY A 100 3.55 9.51 33.18
CA GLY A 100 3.89 10.48 32.15
C GLY A 100 4.02 9.91 30.74
N VAL A 101 4.95 10.48 29.97
CA VAL A 101 5.21 10.16 28.55
C VAL A 101 6.66 9.75 28.40
N VAL A 102 6.91 8.58 27.84
CA VAL A 102 8.26 8.00 27.68
C VAL A 102 8.47 7.64 26.20
N PRO A 103 9.39 8.29 25.47
CA PRO A 103 9.78 7.88 24.11
C PRO A 103 10.66 6.63 24.20
N LEU A 104 10.15 5.49 23.78
CA LEU A 104 10.76 4.18 24.05
C LEU A 104 12.00 3.93 23.23
N ARG A 105 11.99 4.27 21.93
CA ARG A 105 13.17 4.08 21.05
C ARG A 105 14.33 4.99 21.46
N LEU A 106 14.04 6.26 21.76
CA LEU A 106 15.06 7.20 22.25
C LEU A 106 15.63 6.75 23.59
N LEU A 107 14.77 6.28 24.51
CA LEU A 107 15.24 5.76 25.82
C LEU A 107 16.14 4.53 25.65
N GLY A 108 15.76 3.59 24.78
CA GLY A 108 16.57 2.41 24.47
C GLY A 108 17.92 2.78 23.87
N ALA A 109 17.97 3.68 22.90
CA ALA A 109 19.20 4.15 22.29
C ALA A 109 20.13 4.85 23.30
N LEU A 110 19.58 5.68 24.21
CA LEU A 110 20.37 6.32 25.28
C LEU A 110 20.91 5.30 26.28
N SER A 111 20.16 4.24 26.58
CA SER A 111 20.59 3.18 27.49
C SER A 111 21.73 2.37 26.89
N GLN A 112 21.67 2.06 25.58
CA GLN A 112 22.77 1.39 24.87
C GLN A 112 24.02 2.26 24.82
N ALA A 113 23.92 3.53 24.42
CA ALA A 113 25.05 4.45 24.37
C ALA A 113 25.77 4.61 25.72
N THR A 114 25.05 4.50 26.84
CA THR A 114 25.66 4.54 28.19
C THR A 114 26.29 3.20 28.60
N ALA A 115 25.87 2.08 28.02
CA ALA A 115 26.48 0.77 28.23
C ALA A 115 27.80 0.63 27.44
N ASP A 116 27.86 1.12 26.22
CA ASP A 116 29.04 1.08 25.35
C ASP A 116 30.25 1.85 25.97
N ASP A 117 29.97 2.90 26.74
CA ASP A 117 31.03 3.65 27.48
C ASP A 117 31.67 2.81 28.60
N SER A 118 31.10 1.64 28.94
CA SER A 118 31.62 0.68 29.91
C SER A 118 32.66 -0.33 29.36
N GLY A 119 32.88 -0.34 28.05
CA GLY A 119 33.96 -1.11 27.39
C GLY A 119 33.59 -2.53 26.95
N ASP A 120 32.33 -2.91 26.99
CA ASP A 120 31.78 -4.10 26.32
C ASP A 120 31.24 -3.66 24.96
N GLU A 121 32.12 -3.54 23.97
CA GLU A 121 31.72 -3.29 22.58
C GLU A 121 31.12 -4.56 22.02
N ASP A 122 29.78 -4.60 21.87
CA ASP A 122 29.15 -5.45 20.88
C ASP A 122 28.90 -4.61 19.62
N PRO A 123 29.77 -4.68 18.60
CA PRO A 123 29.81 -3.69 17.51
C PRO A 123 28.74 -3.87 16.44
N GLY A 124 27.60 -4.51 16.76
CA GLY A 124 26.60 -4.90 15.77
C GLY A 124 25.17 -4.48 16.02
N LEU A 125 24.79 -4.07 17.23
CA LEU A 125 23.40 -3.79 17.54
C LEU A 125 23.07 -2.30 17.29
N SER A 126 22.27 -1.99 16.23
CA SER A 126 21.90 -0.61 15.90
C SER A 126 20.50 -0.24 16.42
N LEU A 127 19.60 -1.22 16.62
CA LEU A 127 18.25 -0.96 17.05
C LEU A 127 18.09 -0.95 18.58
N PRO A 128 17.25 -0.07 19.13
CA PRO A 128 17.08 0.06 20.57
C PRO A 128 16.29 -1.09 21.20
N GLN A 129 16.71 -1.50 22.40
CA GLN A 129 15.96 -2.35 23.31
C GLN A 129 15.48 -1.53 24.51
N VAL A 130 14.27 -1.77 25.00
CA VAL A 130 13.70 -1.01 26.10
C VAL A 130 12.90 -1.89 27.06
N GLU A 131 13.02 -1.62 28.35
CA GLU A 131 12.22 -2.28 29.39
C GLU A 131 10.83 -1.63 29.50
N VAL A 132 9.78 -2.45 29.35
CA VAL A 132 8.39 -2.04 29.58
C VAL A 132 7.71 -3.05 30.51
N GLY A 133 7.50 -2.65 31.75
CA GLY A 133 7.03 -3.57 32.79
C GLY A 133 8.07 -4.63 33.12
N ASP A 134 7.76 -5.90 32.85
CA ASP A 134 8.64 -7.05 33.06
C ASP A 134 9.24 -7.61 31.76
N LEU A 135 9.01 -6.95 30.64
CA LEU A 135 9.44 -7.38 29.30
C LEU A 135 10.52 -6.46 28.73
N THR A 136 11.50 -7.07 28.07
CA THR A 136 12.46 -6.38 27.19
C THR A 136 11.90 -6.38 25.79
N LEU A 137 11.60 -5.18 25.24
CA LEU A 137 10.95 -5.00 23.95
C LEU A 137 11.92 -4.47 22.90
N GLY A 138 11.84 -5.03 21.68
CA GLY A 138 12.25 -4.40 20.43
C GLY A 138 11.05 -3.67 19.78
N ILE A 139 11.32 -2.61 19.02
CA ILE A 139 10.28 -1.84 18.34
C ILE A 139 10.69 -1.61 16.89
N ALA A 140 9.95 -2.21 15.96
CA ALA A 140 10.14 -2.10 14.53
C ALA A 140 8.93 -1.43 13.86
N PHE A 141 9.19 -0.52 12.92
CA PHE A 141 8.19 0.11 12.06
C PHE A 141 8.25 -0.40 10.62
N THR A 142 9.41 -0.93 10.22
CA THR A 142 9.64 -1.46 8.88
C THR A 142 10.07 -2.93 8.93
N TYR A 143 10.02 -3.59 7.78
CA TYR A 143 10.47 -4.98 7.67
C TYR A 143 11.99 -5.09 7.84
N GLU A 144 12.75 -4.09 7.39
CA GLU A 144 14.20 -4.02 7.54
C GLU A 144 14.58 -3.96 9.03
N GLU A 145 13.89 -3.14 9.82
CA GLU A 145 14.09 -3.09 11.28
C GLU A 145 13.71 -4.43 11.95
N LEU A 146 12.65 -5.09 11.47
CA LEU A 146 12.28 -6.41 12.01
C LEU A 146 13.33 -7.47 11.64
N GLU A 147 13.82 -7.49 10.41
CA GLU A 147 14.88 -8.39 9.95
C GLU A 147 16.18 -8.17 10.73
N GLU A 148 16.52 -6.94 11.09
CA GLU A 148 17.68 -6.67 11.93
C GLU A 148 17.54 -7.31 13.32
N TYR A 149 16.36 -7.26 13.94
CA TYR A 149 16.13 -8.00 15.20
C TYR A 149 16.22 -9.52 15.03
N VAL A 150 15.92 -10.06 13.86
CA VAL A 150 16.04 -11.50 13.55
C VAL A 150 17.50 -11.90 13.29
N ASP A 151 18.26 -11.07 12.59
CA ASP A 151 19.60 -11.40 12.10
C ASP A 151 20.71 -11.23 13.17
N TYR A 152 20.45 -10.41 14.20
CA TYR A 152 21.41 -10.15 15.27
C TYR A 152 20.93 -10.71 16.62
N ASP A 153 21.85 -11.03 17.52
CA ASP A 153 21.57 -11.67 18.81
C ASP A 153 21.06 -10.67 19.87
N TYR A 154 19.86 -10.13 19.63
CA TYR A 154 19.16 -9.30 20.59
C TYR A 154 18.51 -10.18 21.70
N HIS A 155 18.61 -9.77 22.94
CA HIS A 155 17.97 -10.49 24.06
C HIS A 155 16.59 -9.92 24.37
N LEU A 156 15.62 -10.23 23.53
CA LEU A 156 14.25 -9.71 23.58
C LEU A 156 13.27 -10.72 24.15
N ASP A 157 12.28 -10.22 24.89
CA ASP A 157 11.09 -10.99 25.25
C ASP A 157 10.00 -10.86 24.18
N ALA A 158 9.89 -9.68 23.55
CA ALA A 158 8.97 -9.45 22.44
C ALA A 158 9.45 -8.37 21.49
N VAL A 159 9.02 -8.45 20.22
CA VAL A 159 9.14 -7.36 19.25
C VAL A 159 7.74 -6.81 18.94
N LEU A 160 7.57 -5.51 19.07
CA LEU A 160 6.40 -4.79 18.58
C LEU A 160 6.65 -4.35 17.13
N PHE A 161 6.02 -5.03 16.19
CA PHE A 161 6.05 -4.65 14.79
C PHE A 161 4.85 -3.72 14.50
N LEU A 162 5.10 -2.42 14.51
CA LEU A 162 4.12 -1.35 14.29
C LEU A 162 4.11 -0.98 12.80
N SER A 163 3.50 -1.83 11.98
CA SER A 163 3.56 -1.75 10.52
C SER A 163 3.10 -0.39 9.98
N THR A 164 3.91 0.18 9.09
CA THR A 164 3.61 1.40 8.34
C THR A 164 3.12 1.14 6.93
N TYR A 165 3.13 -0.11 6.48
CA TYR A 165 2.83 -0.50 5.10
C TYR A 165 1.33 -0.56 4.81
N GLY A 166 0.92 0.08 3.72
CA GLY A 166 -0.40 -0.04 3.13
C GLY A 166 -0.60 -1.41 2.44
N PHE A 167 -1.85 -1.76 2.19
CA PHE A 167 -2.20 -2.95 1.40
C PHE A 167 -1.90 -2.71 -0.08
N ALA A 168 -1.18 -3.62 -0.70
CA ALA A 168 -0.91 -3.64 -2.13
C ALA A 168 -1.33 -4.97 -2.76
N THR A 169 -1.92 -4.93 -3.95
CA THR A 169 -2.39 -6.12 -4.66
C THR A 169 -1.28 -6.92 -5.33
N ASP A 170 -0.14 -6.32 -5.56
CA ASP A 170 1.06 -6.89 -6.17
C ASP A 170 2.09 -7.37 -5.13
N ASP A 171 1.85 -7.08 -3.85
CA ASP A 171 2.69 -7.53 -2.74
C ASP A 171 1.86 -8.22 -1.64
N ALA A 172 1.88 -9.54 -1.62
CA ALA A 172 1.21 -10.33 -0.59
C ALA A 172 1.74 -10.05 0.83
N ALA A 173 3.01 -9.63 0.96
CA ALA A 173 3.62 -9.32 2.24
C ALA A 173 3.04 -8.05 2.88
N SER A 174 2.44 -7.16 2.09
CA SER A 174 1.76 -5.96 2.58
C SER A 174 0.56 -6.27 3.48
N ALA A 175 0.01 -7.48 3.41
CA ALA A 175 -1.06 -7.94 4.28
C ALA A 175 -0.48 -8.75 5.45
N LEU A 176 -0.38 -8.17 6.64
CA LEU A 176 0.17 -8.82 7.84
C LEU A 176 -0.35 -10.25 8.04
N GLY A 177 -1.65 -10.47 7.86
CA GLY A 177 -2.27 -11.78 8.01
C GLY A 177 -1.80 -12.80 6.98
N ALA A 178 -1.52 -12.39 5.74
CA ALA A 178 -0.99 -13.27 4.71
C ALA A 178 0.42 -13.77 5.08
N SER A 179 1.28 -12.90 5.61
CA SER A 179 2.63 -13.26 6.06
C SER A 179 2.63 -14.29 7.20
N ILE A 180 1.58 -14.36 8.02
CA ILE A 180 1.41 -15.44 9.00
C ILE A 180 1.14 -16.77 8.32
N LEU A 181 0.29 -16.79 7.28
CA LEU A 181 0.00 -18.00 6.51
C LEU A 181 1.22 -18.51 5.74
N GLU A 182 2.04 -17.61 5.21
CA GLU A 182 3.32 -17.91 4.57
C GLU A 182 4.40 -18.32 5.56
N SER A 183 4.09 -18.31 6.85
CA SER A 183 4.98 -18.69 7.95
C SER A 183 6.14 -17.71 8.21
N ARG A 184 6.19 -16.53 7.59
CA ARG A 184 7.25 -15.54 7.79
C ARG A 184 7.35 -15.14 9.26
N PHE A 185 6.34 -14.51 9.84
CA PHE A 185 6.38 -14.07 11.23
C PHE A 185 6.52 -15.22 12.24
N ARG A 186 6.13 -16.44 11.86
CA ARG A 186 6.36 -17.63 12.67
C ARG A 186 7.83 -18.01 12.69
N ALA A 187 8.49 -17.92 11.53
CA ALA A 187 9.93 -18.18 11.44
C ALA A 187 10.73 -17.10 12.17
N ASP A 188 10.33 -15.84 12.04
CA ASP A 188 10.95 -14.71 12.74
C ASP A 188 10.86 -14.87 14.26
N ALA A 189 9.67 -15.21 14.79
CA ALA A 189 9.48 -15.45 16.21
C ALA A 189 10.32 -16.61 16.74
N ASP A 190 10.41 -17.72 16.01
CA ASP A 190 11.23 -18.89 16.35
C ASP A 190 12.72 -18.55 16.31
N ALA A 191 13.17 -17.81 15.29
CA ALA A 191 14.57 -17.40 15.14
C ALA A 191 15.03 -16.49 16.26
N MET A 192 14.22 -15.51 16.65
CA MET A 192 14.52 -14.59 17.76
C MET A 192 14.32 -15.21 19.14
N GLY A 193 13.54 -16.31 19.23
CA GLY A 193 13.06 -16.82 20.52
C GLY A 193 12.18 -15.82 21.30
N ALA A 194 11.55 -14.89 20.60
CA ALA A 194 10.76 -13.79 21.16
C ALA A 194 9.34 -13.75 20.59
N TRP A 195 8.41 -13.17 21.35
CA TRP A 195 7.06 -12.91 20.86
C TRP A 195 7.09 -11.85 19.74
N VAL A 196 6.27 -12.03 18.70
CA VAL A 196 6.04 -11.02 17.66
C VAL A 196 4.62 -10.47 17.80
N VAL A 197 4.52 -9.19 18.09
CA VAL A 197 3.26 -8.45 18.22
C VAL A 197 3.11 -7.55 16.99
N GLY A 198 2.42 -8.03 15.97
CA GLY A 198 2.17 -7.28 14.74
C GLY A 198 0.92 -6.41 14.87
N VAL A 199 1.08 -5.10 14.74
CA VAL A 199 0.01 -4.12 14.85
C VAL A 199 -0.17 -3.41 13.53
N GLY A 200 -1.25 -3.73 12.82
CA GLY A 200 -1.63 -3.12 11.55
C GLY A 200 -2.73 -2.07 11.73
N PRO A 201 -2.62 -0.92 11.08
CA PRO A 201 -3.74 0.00 10.97
C PRO A 201 -4.85 -0.60 10.11
N VAL A 202 -6.06 -0.07 10.23
CA VAL A 202 -7.21 -0.44 9.40
C VAL A 202 -7.81 0.81 8.74
N GLY A 203 -8.49 0.61 7.62
CA GLY A 203 -9.12 1.72 6.89
C GLY A 203 -8.15 2.46 6.00
N ARG A 204 -8.15 3.79 6.05
CA ARG A 204 -7.36 4.61 5.15
C ARG A 204 -6.59 5.72 5.90
N SER A 205 -5.36 5.95 5.49
CA SER A 205 -4.59 7.12 5.88
C SER A 205 -4.00 7.77 4.63
N ASP A 206 -4.27 9.05 4.40
CA ASP A 206 -4.03 9.72 3.11
C ASP A 206 -4.75 8.99 1.94
N LEU A 207 -4.05 8.46 0.95
CA LEU A 207 -4.61 7.60 -0.13
C LEU A 207 -4.33 6.12 0.11
N GLU A 208 -3.46 5.78 1.03
CA GLU A 208 -3.13 4.40 1.37
C GLU A 208 -4.28 3.69 2.10
N VAL A 209 -4.48 2.43 1.77
CA VAL A 209 -5.48 1.56 2.37
C VAL A 209 -4.78 0.52 3.24
N PHE A 210 -5.30 0.27 4.43
CA PHE A 210 -4.73 -0.65 5.40
C PHE A 210 -5.74 -1.74 5.73
N CYS A 211 -5.29 -2.98 5.70
CA CYS A 211 -6.15 -4.14 5.93
C CYS A 211 -6.24 -4.57 7.40
N GLY A 212 -5.42 -4.06 8.30
CA GLY A 212 -5.40 -4.52 9.69
C GLY A 212 -4.79 -5.91 9.82
N ALA A 213 -5.59 -6.89 10.26
CA ALA A 213 -5.16 -8.26 10.53
C ALA A 213 -4.01 -8.36 11.56
N SER A 214 -4.02 -7.49 12.57
CA SER A 214 -3.08 -7.48 13.68
C SER A 214 -3.04 -8.82 14.39
N PHE A 215 -1.89 -9.21 14.94
CA PHE A 215 -1.69 -10.54 15.48
C PHE A 215 -0.66 -10.58 16.62
N VAL A 216 -0.64 -11.71 17.34
CA VAL A 216 0.46 -12.07 18.25
C VAL A 216 0.89 -13.50 17.99
N VAL A 217 2.18 -13.71 17.73
CA VAL A 217 2.81 -15.02 17.56
C VAL A 217 3.78 -15.29 18.71
N ALA A 218 3.70 -16.48 19.28
CA ALA A 218 4.57 -16.94 20.35
C ALA A 218 5.97 -17.33 19.82
N PRO A 219 7.02 -17.35 20.68
CA PRO A 219 8.39 -17.68 20.29
C PRO A 219 8.57 -19.03 19.57
N TRP A 220 7.66 -19.96 19.76
CA TRP A 220 7.62 -21.28 19.09
C TRP A 220 6.65 -21.33 17.90
N GLY A 221 6.23 -20.17 17.36
CA GLY A 221 5.46 -20.04 16.13
C GLY A 221 3.95 -20.30 16.23
N GLU A 222 3.36 -20.46 17.43
CA GLU A 222 1.91 -20.55 17.59
C GLU A 222 1.25 -19.17 17.63
N LEU A 223 0.09 -19.05 16.96
CA LEU A 223 -0.69 -17.81 16.92
C LEU A 223 -1.54 -17.69 18.19
N ALA A 224 -1.29 -16.66 19.00
CA ALA A 224 -2.02 -16.40 20.23
C ALA A 224 -3.33 -15.63 19.99
N CYS A 225 -3.33 -14.66 19.09
CA CYS A 225 -4.54 -13.96 18.65
C CYS A 225 -4.35 -13.37 17.24
N GLN A 226 -5.48 -13.08 16.57
CA GLN A 226 -5.52 -12.37 15.29
C GLN A 226 -6.78 -11.53 15.23
N ALA A 227 -6.64 -10.27 14.78
CA ALA A 227 -7.75 -9.40 14.48
C ALA A 227 -8.30 -9.67 13.05
N PRO A 228 -9.58 -9.38 12.78
CA PRO A 228 -10.15 -9.49 11.43
C PRO A 228 -9.52 -8.46 10.48
N SER A 229 -9.57 -8.77 9.16
CA SER A 229 -9.18 -7.80 8.14
C SER A 229 -10.30 -6.78 7.90
N PHE A 230 -9.91 -5.54 7.59
CA PHE A 230 -10.78 -4.39 7.25
C PHE A 230 -11.84 -4.03 8.30
N GLU A 231 -11.69 -4.48 9.52
CA GLU A 231 -12.59 -4.18 10.64
C GLU A 231 -11.84 -3.60 11.84
N GLU A 232 -12.46 -2.65 12.55
CA GLU A 232 -11.95 -2.19 13.84
C GLU A 232 -12.06 -3.31 14.88
N ALA A 233 -10.99 -3.54 15.62
CA ALA A 233 -10.93 -4.60 16.62
C ALA A 233 -10.13 -4.20 17.86
N LEU A 234 -10.39 -4.90 18.95
CA LEU A 234 -9.54 -4.92 20.15
C LEU A 234 -9.31 -6.37 20.51
N VAL A 235 -8.08 -6.85 20.31
CA VAL A 235 -7.70 -8.24 20.61
C VAL A 235 -6.69 -8.28 21.75
N PHE A 236 -6.59 -9.42 22.43
CA PHE A 236 -5.80 -9.57 23.63
C PHE A 236 -4.89 -10.79 23.53
N ALA A 237 -3.69 -10.68 24.07
CA ALA A 237 -2.77 -11.79 24.26
C ALA A 237 -2.01 -11.67 25.58
N ASP A 238 -1.69 -12.81 26.19
CA ASP A 238 -0.78 -12.90 27.33
C ASP A 238 0.64 -13.13 26.79
N VAL A 239 1.49 -12.10 26.85
CA VAL A 239 2.91 -12.17 26.50
C VAL A 239 3.71 -12.40 27.77
N ARG A 240 4.48 -13.48 27.82
CA ARG A 240 5.21 -13.89 29.04
C ARG A 240 6.65 -14.24 28.75
N LYS A 241 7.51 -13.68 29.55
CA LYS A 241 8.95 -13.97 29.54
C LYS A 241 9.22 -15.43 29.83
N GLY A 242 10.02 -16.09 28.99
CA GLY A 242 10.48 -17.46 29.21
C GLY A 242 9.37 -18.51 29.22
N GLU A 243 8.19 -18.21 28.67
CA GLU A 243 7.13 -19.22 28.53
C GLU A 243 7.52 -20.22 27.43
N GLU A 244 7.27 -21.50 27.69
CA GLU A 244 7.45 -22.60 26.74
C GLU A 244 6.09 -23.12 26.28
N GLY A 245 5.98 -23.47 24.99
CA GLY A 245 4.73 -23.98 24.41
C GLY A 245 4.27 -25.35 24.91
N PRO A 246 3.11 -25.81 24.51
CA PRO A 246 2.17 -25.12 23.59
C PRO A 246 1.25 -24.12 24.29
N LEU A 247 0.66 -23.20 23.52
CA LEU A 247 -0.41 -22.31 24.01
C LEU A 247 -1.63 -23.12 24.43
N LYS A 248 -2.30 -22.70 25.51
CA LYS A 248 -3.54 -23.34 25.96
C LYS A 248 -4.67 -23.21 24.96
N GLU A 249 -4.72 -22.07 24.28
CA GLU A 249 -5.73 -21.69 23.28
C GLU A 249 -5.03 -21.04 22.09
N ALA A 250 -4.43 -21.87 21.22
CA ALA A 250 -3.85 -21.36 19.97
C ALA A 250 -4.95 -21.05 18.94
N VAL A 251 -4.79 -19.96 18.23
CA VAL A 251 -5.71 -19.54 17.16
C VAL A 251 -5.26 -20.10 15.82
N THR A 252 -6.20 -20.58 15.01
CA THR A 252 -5.93 -20.95 13.63
C THR A 252 -5.89 -19.66 12.78
N PRO A 253 -4.82 -19.42 12.01
CA PRO A 253 -4.73 -18.25 11.15
C PRO A 253 -5.90 -18.16 10.17
N GLN A 254 -6.41 -16.95 9.96
CA GLN A 254 -7.41 -16.70 8.92
C GLN A 254 -6.83 -17.01 7.56
N VAL A 255 -7.65 -17.61 6.68
CA VAL A 255 -7.30 -17.75 5.27
C VAL A 255 -7.65 -16.45 4.57
N PHE A 256 -6.66 -15.84 3.91
CA PHE A 256 -6.84 -14.64 3.12
C PHE A 256 -7.06 -15.04 1.66
N ASP A 257 -8.20 -14.62 1.09
CA ASP A 257 -8.43 -14.67 -0.35
C ASP A 257 -8.01 -13.32 -0.94
N PRO A 258 -6.94 -13.29 -1.75
CA PRO A 258 -6.41 -12.04 -2.30
C PRO A 258 -7.45 -11.22 -3.07
N SER A 259 -8.35 -11.90 -3.78
CA SER A 259 -9.38 -11.24 -4.57
C SER A 259 -10.44 -10.58 -3.69
N ILE A 260 -10.82 -11.23 -2.58
CA ILE A 260 -11.75 -10.66 -1.60
C ILE A 260 -11.11 -9.46 -0.92
N MET A 261 -9.85 -9.58 -0.51
CA MET A 261 -9.10 -8.48 0.11
C MET A 261 -8.98 -7.29 -0.83
N ALA A 262 -8.68 -7.51 -2.11
CA ALA A 262 -8.62 -6.43 -3.10
C ALA A 262 -9.98 -5.74 -3.28
N TRP A 263 -11.10 -6.48 -3.26
CA TRP A 263 -12.44 -5.88 -3.30
C TRP A 263 -12.73 -5.03 -2.07
N GLU A 264 -12.41 -5.52 -0.89
CA GLU A 264 -12.57 -4.79 0.38
C GLU A 264 -11.69 -3.54 0.39
N ALA A 265 -10.44 -3.64 -0.06
CA ALA A 265 -9.51 -2.51 -0.13
C ALA A 265 -10.01 -1.40 -1.10
N VAL A 266 -10.47 -1.76 -2.30
CA VAL A 266 -11.07 -0.80 -3.25
C VAL A 266 -12.27 -0.11 -2.64
N THR A 267 -13.15 -0.89 -1.99
CA THR A 267 -14.38 -0.38 -1.39
C THR A 267 -14.09 0.54 -0.22
N GLU A 268 -13.20 0.15 0.69
CA GLU A 268 -12.81 0.94 1.85
C GLU A 268 -12.04 2.20 1.45
N GLY A 269 -11.07 2.08 0.53
CA GLY A 269 -10.32 3.21 0.01
C GLY A 269 -11.22 4.25 -0.67
N THR A 270 -12.17 3.79 -1.49
CA THR A 270 -13.16 4.67 -2.13
C THR A 270 -14.04 5.38 -1.10
N ARG A 271 -14.56 4.65 -0.10
CA ARG A 271 -15.34 5.22 1.02
C ARG A 271 -14.54 6.26 1.78
N GLY A 272 -13.29 5.91 2.13
CA GLY A 272 -12.41 6.78 2.90
C GLY A 272 -12.07 8.08 2.18
N ILE A 273 -11.76 8.04 0.88
CA ILE A 273 -11.51 9.24 0.08
C ILE A 273 -12.76 10.14 0.06
N ILE A 274 -13.93 9.59 -0.22
CA ILE A 274 -15.20 10.34 -0.26
C ILE A 274 -15.49 10.99 1.09
N SER A 275 -15.31 10.26 2.18
CA SER A 275 -15.49 10.77 3.54
C SER A 275 -14.52 11.93 3.85
N SER A 276 -13.25 11.82 3.45
CA SER A 276 -12.25 12.89 3.68
C SER A 276 -12.52 14.16 2.88
N LEU A 277 -13.26 14.05 1.78
CA LEU A 277 -13.78 15.22 1.06
C LEU A 277 -15.00 15.86 1.76
N GLY A 278 -15.41 15.35 2.93
CA GLY A 278 -16.60 15.79 3.65
C GLY A 278 -17.89 15.42 2.93
N LYS A 279 -17.89 14.32 2.14
CA LYS A 279 -19.02 13.88 1.33
C LYS A 279 -19.51 12.51 1.78
N THR A 280 -20.78 12.21 1.48
CA THR A 280 -21.42 10.95 1.84
C THR A 280 -22.13 10.30 0.66
N SER A 281 -22.14 10.93 -0.52
CA SER A 281 -22.86 10.46 -1.70
C SER A 281 -22.04 10.64 -2.97
N ALA A 282 -22.31 9.80 -3.95
CA ALA A 282 -21.58 9.76 -5.22
C ALA A 282 -22.53 9.79 -6.43
N ARG A 283 -22.04 10.41 -7.50
CA ARG A 283 -22.66 10.41 -8.83
C ARG A 283 -21.66 9.94 -9.88
N MET A 284 -22.16 9.31 -10.93
CA MET A 284 -21.35 8.83 -12.04
C MET A 284 -22.18 8.65 -13.30
N VAL A 285 -21.50 8.49 -14.42
CA VAL A 285 -22.12 8.06 -15.68
C VAL A 285 -22.01 6.53 -15.77
N VAL A 286 -23.10 5.85 -16.12
CA VAL A 286 -23.11 4.43 -16.47
C VAL A 286 -23.49 4.31 -17.94
N ASP A 287 -22.55 3.87 -18.76
CA ASP A 287 -22.64 3.88 -20.23
C ASP A 287 -22.72 2.48 -20.86
N GLY A 288 -22.90 1.45 -20.04
CA GLY A 288 -22.92 0.05 -20.50
C GLY A 288 -21.55 -0.60 -20.65
N GLY A 289 -20.47 0.13 -20.38
CA GLY A 289 -19.12 -0.40 -20.30
C GLY A 289 -18.82 -1.05 -18.95
N MET A 290 -17.96 -2.09 -18.94
CA MET A 290 -17.60 -2.79 -17.72
C MET A 290 -17.01 -1.85 -16.63
N PRO A 291 -16.05 -0.94 -16.92
CA PRO A 291 -15.48 -0.09 -15.90
C PRO A 291 -16.51 0.80 -15.21
N SER A 292 -17.42 1.43 -15.97
CA SER A 292 -18.45 2.31 -15.40
C SER A 292 -19.45 1.53 -14.55
N MET A 293 -19.79 0.30 -14.95
CA MET A 293 -20.68 -0.57 -14.18
C MET A 293 -20.02 -1.08 -12.91
N LEU A 294 -18.74 -1.44 -12.96
CA LEU A 294 -18.02 -1.90 -11.79
C LEU A 294 -17.79 -0.74 -10.79
N ALA A 295 -17.43 0.47 -11.28
CA ALA A 295 -17.33 1.66 -10.43
C ALA A 295 -18.66 1.95 -9.69
N CYS A 296 -19.79 1.74 -10.36
CA CYS A 296 -21.13 1.86 -9.76
C CYS A 296 -21.36 0.80 -8.66
N ALA A 297 -20.91 -0.45 -8.88
CA ALA A 297 -21.00 -1.51 -7.88
C ALA A 297 -20.11 -1.22 -6.66
N VAL A 298 -18.85 -0.82 -6.85
CA VAL A 298 -17.95 -0.39 -5.77
C VAL A 298 -18.56 0.76 -4.97
N ALA A 299 -19.06 1.79 -5.66
CA ALA A 299 -19.72 2.92 -4.98
C ALA A 299 -20.91 2.47 -4.13
N THR A 300 -21.68 1.50 -4.62
CA THR A 300 -22.85 0.97 -3.91
C THR A 300 -22.43 0.18 -2.68
N ASP A 301 -21.40 -0.65 -2.78
CA ASP A 301 -20.87 -1.41 -1.65
C ASP A 301 -20.17 -0.47 -0.63
N ALA A 302 -19.52 0.60 -1.10
CA ALA A 302 -18.87 1.60 -0.26
C ALA A 302 -19.85 2.49 0.52
N LEU A 303 -20.91 2.99 -0.12
CA LEU A 303 -21.76 4.06 0.40
C LEU A 303 -23.18 3.64 0.72
N GLY A 304 -23.58 2.44 0.27
CA GLY A 304 -24.98 2.00 0.27
C GLY A 304 -25.80 2.59 -0.87
N PRO A 305 -26.86 1.87 -1.32
CA PRO A 305 -27.60 2.21 -2.53
C PRO A 305 -28.32 3.57 -2.48
N VAL A 306 -28.67 4.06 -1.32
CA VAL A 306 -29.37 5.36 -1.14
C VAL A 306 -28.45 6.55 -1.48
N ASN A 307 -27.14 6.37 -1.32
CA ASN A 307 -26.14 7.41 -1.50
C ASN A 307 -25.48 7.41 -2.89
N VAL A 308 -25.89 6.49 -3.78
CA VAL A 308 -25.35 6.37 -5.14
C VAL A 308 -26.42 6.70 -6.17
N ARG A 309 -26.16 7.70 -7.00
CA ARG A 309 -27.10 8.22 -8.00
C ARG A 309 -26.47 8.23 -9.39
N PRO A 310 -26.51 7.11 -10.13
CA PRO A 310 -25.96 7.06 -11.47
C PRO A 310 -26.85 7.79 -12.48
N THR A 311 -26.22 8.32 -13.51
CA THR A 311 -26.88 8.77 -14.73
C THR A 311 -26.60 7.76 -15.83
N VAL A 312 -27.63 7.05 -16.30
CA VAL A 312 -27.51 6.08 -17.38
C VAL A 312 -27.50 6.80 -18.72
N LEU A 313 -26.44 6.58 -19.51
CA LEU A 313 -26.32 7.08 -20.86
C LEU A 313 -26.86 6.01 -21.83
N LEU A 314 -27.95 6.35 -22.53
CA LEU A 314 -28.65 5.46 -23.47
C LEU A 314 -28.16 5.69 -24.90
N TRP A 315 -27.71 4.62 -25.54
CA TRP A 315 -27.15 4.61 -26.87
C TRP A 315 -28.16 4.24 -27.97
N GLY A 316 -29.29 3.65 -27.58
CA GLY A 316 -30.26 3.04 -28.50
C GLY A 316 -29.86 1.61 -28.92
N ASP A 317 -29.00 0.95 -28.19
CA ASP A 317 -28.51 -0.41 -28.45
C ASP A 317 -28.57 -1.33 -27.22
N ALA A 318 -27.90 -2.49 -27.29
CA ALA A 318 -27.91 -3.49 -26.23
C ALA A 318 -27.27 -2.99 -24.90
N ARG A 319 -26.41 -1.95 -24.91
CA ARG A 319 -25.81 -1.33 -23.73
C ARG A 319 -26.84 -0.73 -22.79
N ASP A 320 -27.96 -0.25 -23.32
CA ASP A 320 -29.04 0.36 -22.54
C ASP A 320 -29.65 -0.64 -21.55
N GLU A 321 -29.90 -1.86 -22.03
CA GLU A 321 -30.47 -2.90 -21.17
C GLU A 321 -29.46 -3.38 -20.13
N LEU A 322 -28.15 -3.42 -20.46
CA LEU A 322 -27.11 -3.76 -19.51
C LEU A 322 -27.05 -2.72 -18.37
N SER A 323 -27.04 -1.43 -18.70
CA SER A 323 -27.04 -0.34 -17.74
C SER A 323 -28.28 -0.34 -16.85
N ARG A 324 -29.47 -0.54 -17.44
CA ARG A 324 -30.72 -0.62 -16.68
C ARG A 324 -30.77 -1.87 -15.79
N ALA A 325 -30.25 -3.01 -16.25
CA ALA A 325 -30.16 -4.22 -15.46
C ALA A 325 -29.26 -4.01 -14.22
N LEU A 326 -28.10 -3.38 -14.37
CA LEU A 326 -27.22 -3.02 -13.24
C LEU A 326 -27.99 -2.18 -12.20
N VAL A 327 -28.62 -1.09 -12.64
CA VAL A 327 -29.38 -0.18 -11.76
C VAL A 327 -30.46 -0.91 -10.98
N ARG A 328 -31.21 -1.80 -11.66
CA ARG A 328 -32.24 -2.64 -11.00
C ARG A 328 -31.61 -3.61 -10.00
N ASN A 329 -30.53 -4.30 -10.39
CA ASN A 329 -29.87 -5.30 -9.54
C ASN A 329 -29.28 -4.66 -8.26
N LEU A 330 -28.71 -3.46 -8.37
CA LEU A 330 -28.18 -2.68 -7.26
C LEU A 330 -29.25 -1.87 -6.51
N ARG A 331 -30.52 -1.85 -6.99
CA ARG A 331 -31.65 -1.12 -6.42
C ARG A 331 -31.40 0.39 -6.32
N LEU A 332 -30.82 0.99 -7.36
CA LEU A 332 -30.46 2.40 -7.39
C LEU A 332 -31.56 3.26 -8.01
N GLU A 333 -31.61 4.53 -7.56
CA GLU A 333 -32.33 5.59 -8.25
C GLU A 333 -31.43 6.22 -9.31
N ALA A 334 -31.78 6.09 -10.58
CA ALA A 334 -30.99 6.59 -11.70
C ALA A 334 -31.78 7.61 -12.54
N SER A 335 -31.05 8.59 -13.10
CA SER A 335 -31.54 9.40 -14.21
C SER A 335 -31.10 8.80 -15.55
N GLU A 336 -31.82 9.08 -16.62
CA GLU A 336 -31.46 8.64 -17.98
C GLU A 336 -31.20 9.83 -18.88
N LEU A 337 -30.23 9.68 -19.77
CA LEU A 337 -29.89 10.60 -20.84
C LEU A 337 -29.80 9.83 -22.15
N VAL A 338 -30.41 10.35 -23.20
CA VAL A 338 -30.36 9.74 -24.54
C VAL A 338 -29.26 10.39 -25.34
N ALA A 339 -28.24 9.61 -25.73
CA ALA A 339 -27.05 10.12 -26.43
C ALA A 339 -27.40 10.86 -27.73
N SER A 340 -28.34 10.33 -28.54
CA SER A 340 -28.76 10.96 -29.78
C SER A 340 -29.50 12.32 -29.61
N GLU A 341 -30.07 12.57 -28.42
CA GLU A 341 -30.70 13.86 -28.10
C GLU A 341 -29.67 14.91 -27.67
N LEU A 342 -28.47 14.47 -27.22
CA LEU A 342 -27.41 15.37 -26.81
C LEU A 342 -26.64 15.91 -28.02
N PHE A 343 -26.32 15.04 -28.94
CA PHE A 343 -25.62 15.38 -30.21
C PHE A 343 -26.07 14.35 -31.26
N GLY A 344 -26.37 14.73 -32.44
CA GLY A 344 -26.79 13.82 -33.53
C GLY A 344 -25.95 12.52 -33.61
N GLU A 345 -26.17 11.69 -34.58
CA GLU A 345 -25.49 10.40 -34.70
C GLU A 345 -23.97 10.58 -34.86
N GLY A 346 -23.14 9.89 -34.08
CA GLY A 346 -21.77 9.55 -34.45
C GLY A 346 -20.63 9.93 -33.49
N ASP A 347 -20.82 10.75 -32.43
CA ASP A 347 -19.73 11.08 -31.50
C ASP A 347 -20.04 10.61 -30.07
N GLU A 348 -19.64 9.36 -29.78
CA GLU A 348 -19.87 8.74 -28.47
C GLU A 348 -19.07 9.46 -27.36
N GLU A 349 -17.84 9.95 -27.64
CA GLU A 349 -17.04 10.61 -26.62
C GLU A 349 -17.65 11.95 -26.22
N LEU A 350 -18.14 12.72 -27.18
CA LEU A 350 -18.81 13.97 -26.89
C LEU A 350 -20.11 13.74 -26.08
N ALA A 351 -20.86 12.67 -26.38
CA ALA A 351 -22.05 12.31 -25.60
C ALA A 351 -21.70 11.97 -24.14
N ARG A 352 -20.57 11.25 -23.91
CA ARG A 352 -20.05 10.98 -22.58
C ARG A 352 -19.61 12.25 -21.85
N ASP A 353 -18.93 13.16 -22.54
CA ASP A 353 -18.48 14.44 -21.96
C ASP A 353 -19.65 15.32 -21.52
N VAL A 354 -20.72 15.37 -22.30
CA VAL A 354 -21.94 16.13 -21.93
C VAL A 354 -22.70 15.47 -20.79
N ALA A 355 -22.81 14.14 -20.79
CA ALA A 355 -23.41 13.41 -19.67
C ALA A 355 -22.60 13.66 -18.37
N TRP A 356 -21.28 13.64 -18.46
CA TRP A 356 -20.40 13.94 -17.33
C TRP A 356 -20.55 15.39 -16.85
N ALA A 357 -20.60 16.37 -17.77
CA ALA A 357 -20.81 17.79 -17.40
C ALA A 357 -22.13 17.97 -16.64
N ARG A 358 -23.19 17.26 -17.03
CA ARG A 358 -24.47 17.25 -16.33
C ARG A 358 -24.34 16.64 -14.94
N VAL A 359 -23.69 15.48 -14.80
CA VAL A 359 -23.42 14.83 -13.52
C VAL A 359 -22.64 15.74 -12.59
N CYS A 360 -21.60 16.44 -13.09
CA CYS A 360 -20.86 17.44 -12.32
C CYS A 360 -21.75 18.60 -11.85
N ALA A 361 -22.67 19.07 -12.69
CA ALA A 361 -23.60 20.14 -12.29
C ALA A 361 -24.60 19.67 -11.22
N GLU A 362 -25.05 18.44 -11.27
CA GLU A 362 -25.91 17.84 -10.28
C GLU A 362 -25.18 17.57 -8.97
N ALA A 363 -23.95 17.05 -9.04
CA ALA A 363 -23.08 16.82 -7.88
C ALA A 363 -22.79 18.11 -7.10
N ARG A 364 -22.54 19.23 -7.81
CA ARG A 364 -22.39 20.55 -7.17
C ARG A 364 -23.66 21.01 -6.45
N ARG A 365 -24.85 20.66 -6.94
CA ARG A 365 -26.11 21.07 -6.32
C ARG A 365 -26.44 20.29 -5.06
N ASP A 366 -26.19 18.99 -5.03
CA ASP A 366 -26.52 18.12 -3.90
C ASP A 366 -25.31 17.77 -3.01
N GLY A 367 -24.14 18.29 -3.35
CA GLY A 367 -22.94 18.10 -2.56
C GLY A 367 -22.28 16.72 -2.71
N SER A 368 -22.66 15.92 -3.73
CA SER A 368 -22.04 14.62 -4.01
C SER A 368 -20.63 14.77 -4.60
N VAL A 369 -19.84 13.70 -4.59
CA VAL A 369 -18.63 13.57 -5.42
C VAL A 369 -18.98 13.00 -6.79
N VAL A 370 -18.09 13.18 -7.75
CA VAL A 370 -18.17 12.49 -9.06
C VAL A 370 -17.12 11.39 -9.09
N LEU A 371 -17.53 10.18 -9.48
CA LEU A 371 -16.64 9.06 -9.71
C LEU A 371 -16.35 8.90 -11.20
N GLY A 372 -15.08 8.71 -11.52
CA GLY A 372 -14.62 8.24 -12.82
C GLY A 372 -14.48 6.73 -12.84
N SER A 373 -14.21 6.18 -14.01
CA SER A 373 -14.07 4.74 -14.23
C SER A 373 -12.71 4.33 -14.83
N SER A 374 -11.78 5.27 -14.94
CA SER A 374 -10.44 5.01 -15.44
C SER A 374 -9.65 4.14 -14.46
N ASP A 375 -8.87 3.21 -15.03
CA ASP A 375 -7.98 2.30 -14.34
C ASP A 375 -6.50 2.67 -14.61
N LYS A 376 -5.57 2.03 -13.89
CA LYS A 376 -4.13 2.26 -14.01
C LYS A 376 -3.63 2.05 -15.43
N THR A 377 -4.12 1.03 -16.13
CA THR A 377 -3.78 0.75 -17.54
C THR A 377 -4.15 1.93 -18.45
N SER A 378 -5.39 2.43 -18.37
CA SER A 378 -5.82 3.56 -19.20
C SER A 378 -5.09 4.86 -18.86
N LEU A 379 -4.79 5.10 -17.60
CA LEU A 379 -3.99 6.24 -17.15
C LEU A 379 -2.55 6.14 -17.66
N ALA A 380 -1.92 4.99 -17.49
CA ALA A 380 -0.54 4.74 -17.93
C ALA A 380 -0.39 4.83 -19.46
N LEU A 381 -1.38 4.38 -20.22
CA LEU A 381 -1.39 4.47 -21.68
C LEU A 381 -1.88 5.82 -22.22
N GLY A 382 -2.28 6.76 -21.37
CA GLY A 382 -2.79 8.07 -21.78
C GLY A 382 -4.14 8.00 -22.50
N SER A 383 -4.87 6.89 -22.36
CA SER A 383 -6.21 6.70 -22.94
C SER A 383 -7.34 7.08 -21.98
N ALA A 384 -7.03 7.39 -20.73
CA ALA A 384 -8.00 7.88 -19.76
C ALA A 384 -8.58 9.23 -20.23
N PRO A 385 -9.91 9.38 -20.26
CA PRO A 385 -10.52 10.62 -20.70
C PRO A 385 -10.25 11.75 -19.71
N ALA A 386 -10.01 12.95 -20.22
CA ALA A 386 -9.70 14.13 -19.40
C ALA A 386 -10.76 14.43 -18.32
N ARG A 387 -12.02 14.05 -18.58
CA ARG A 387 -13.13 14.18 -17.61
C ARG A 387 -12.92 13.37 -16.33
N ASP A 388 -12.22 12.23 -16.38
CA ASP A 388 -12.00 11.38 -15.22
C ASP A 388 -10.89 11.92 -14.31
N LEU A 389 -9.92 12.67 -14.85
CA LEU A 389 -8.74 13.13 -14.12
C LEU A 389 -9.03 14.07 -12.92
N GLY A 390 -10.25 14.62 -12.84
CA GLY A 390 -10.71 15.42 -11.70
C GLY A 390 -11.71 14.71 -10.78
N CYS A 391 -11.89 13.40 -10.98
CA CYS A 391 -12.84 12.57 -10.23
C CYS A 391 -12.14 11.70 -9.17
N VAL A 392 -12.92 11.10 -8.27
CA VAL A 392 -12.44 9.97 -7.47
C VAL A 392 -12.44 8.74 -8.37
N LEU A 393 -11.30 8.05 -8.45
CA LEU A 393 -11.06 6.91 -9.33
C LEU A 393 -10.91 5.63 -8.50
N PRO A 394 -11.97 4.83 -8.34
CA PRO A 394 -11.89 3.58 -7.55
C PRO A 394 -10.79 2.62 -8.03
N PHE A 395 -10.49 2.64 -9.34
CA PHE A 395 -9.51 1.75 -9.98
C PHE A 395 -8.26 2.48 -10.48
N GLY A 396 -8.06 3.73 -10.10
CA GLY A 396 -6.95 4.54 -10.64
C GLY A 396 -5.56 3.96 -10.38
N ASP A 397 -5.45 3.04 -9.43
CA ASP A 397 -4.23 2.31 -9.09
C ASP A 397 -4.36 0.78 -9.27
N LEU A 398 -5.33 0.31 -10.03
CA LEU A 398 -5.49 -1.09 -10.42
C LEU A 398 -5.40 -1.27 -11.92
N TYR A 399 -4.74 -2.35 -12.35
CA TYR A 399 -4.65 -2.72 -13.75
C TYR A 399 -6.00 -3.18 -14.32
N ARG A 400 -6.20 -3.03 -15.62
CA ARG A 400 -7.45 -3.42 -16.31
C ARG A 400 -7.73 -4.92 -16.16
N SER A 401 -6.71 -5.76 -16.17
CA SER A 401 -6.82 -7.20 -15.92
C SER A 401 -7.42 -7.49 -14.54
N ASP A 402 -6.94 -6.78 -13.50
CA ASP A 402 -7.44 -6.91 -12.13
C ASP A 402 -8.88 -6.40 -12.00
N VAL A 403 -9.19 -5.28 -12.64
CA VAL A 403 -10.57 -4.73 -12.70
C VAL A 403 -11.55 -5.75 -13.29
N LEU A 404 -11.14 -6.48 -14.33
CA LEU A 404 -11.97 -7.53 -14.93
C LEU A 404 -12.12 -8.76 -14.00
N ALA A 405 -11.06 -9.12 -13.29
CA ALA A 405 -11.08 -10.20 -12.30
C ALA A 405 -12.00 -9.84 -11.12
N LEU A 406 -11.91 -8.61 -10.61
CA LEU A 406 -12.81 -8.10 -9.57
C LEU A 406 -14.28 -8.09 -9.99
N ALA A 407 -14.57 -7.77 -11.25
CA ALA A 407 -15.94 -7.83 -11.77
C ALA A 407 -16.51 -9.26 -11.77
N ARG A 408 -15.67 -10.25 -12.06
CA ARG A 408 -16.06 -11.67 -11.97
C ARG A 408 -16.29 -12.07 -10.52
N LEU A 409 -15.34 -11.74 -9.64
CA LEU A 409 -15.44 -12.02 -8.20
C LEU A 409 -16.75 -11.45 -7.62
N ARG A 410 -17.02 -10.17 -7.87
CA ARG A 410 -18.23 -9.51 -7.35
C ARG A 410 -19.50 -10.27 -7.75
N ASN A 411 -19.54 -10.81 -8.95
CA ASN A 411 -20.66 -11.59 -9.45
C ASN A 411 -20.76 -13.00 -8.85
N THR A 412 -19.71 -13.56 -8.26
CA THR A 412 -19.79 -14.85 -7.55
C THR A 412 -20.57 -14.70 -6.25
N VAL A 413 -20.43 -13.57 -5.56
CA VAL A 413 -21.17 -13.26 -4.33
C VAL A 413 -22.64 -12.95 -4.64
N SER A 414 -22.88 -12.10 -5.65
CA SER A 414 -24.23 -11.73 -6.10
C SER A 414 -24.13 -11.20 -7.53
N PRO A 415 -24.81 -11.81 -8.51
CA PRO A 415 -24.67 -11.46 -9.92
C PRO A 415 -25.36 -10.13 -10.25
N VAL A 416 -24.74 -9.02 -9.89
CA VAL A 416 -25.28 -7.67 -10.10
C VAL A 416 -24.83 -7.05 -11.41
N ILE A 417 -23.60 -7.37 -11.88
CA ILE A 417 -23.05 -6.84 -13.13
C ILE A 417 -23.47 -7.78 -14.26
N PRO A 418 -24.18 -7.26 -15.30
CA PRO A 418 -24.59 -8.09 -16.43
C PRO A 418 -23.39 -8.74 -17.15
N GLY A 419 -23.42 -10.06 -17.34
CA GLY A 419 -22.30 -10.82 -17.89
C GLY A 419 -21.94 -10.48 -19.37
N ALA A 420 -22.85 -9.82 -20.10
CA ALA A 420 -22.60 -9.36 -21.46
C ALA A 420 -21.90 -7.99 -21.55
N ALA A 421 -21.56 -7.37 -20.40
CA ALA A 421 -20.81 -6.14 -20.39
C ALA A 421 -19.43 -6.34 -21.03
N ARG A 422 -19.04 -5.44 -21.91
CA ARG A 422 -17.78 -5.52 -22.64
C ARG A 422 -16.74 -4.64 -22.01
N SER A 423 -15.52 -5.16 -21.85
CA SER A 423 -14.34 -4.34 -21.63
C SER A 423 -13.83 -3.83 -23.00
N SER A 424 -13.42 -2.58 -23.08
CA SER A 424 -12.75 -2.04 -24.25
C SER A 424 -11.25 -2.22 -24.13
N TRP A 425 -10.58 -2.47 -25.24
CA TRP A 425 -9.13 -2.44 -25.30
C TRP A 425 -8.66 -0.97 -25.21
N PRO A 426 -7.63 -0.64 -24.42
CA PRO A 426 -7.25 0.76 -24.21
C PRO A 426 -6.78 1.51 -25.46
N LEU A 427 -5.91 0.87 -26.25
CA LEU A 427 -5.37 1.43 -27.50
C LEU A 427 -5.29 0.34 -28.56
N GLU A 428 -5.89 0.58 -29.74
CA GLU A 428 -5.93 -0.41 -30.83
C GLU A 428 -4.54 -0.77 -31.36
N ASP A 429 -3.65 0.21 -31.49
CA ASP A 429 -2.29 0.00 -31.97
C ASP A 429 -1.49 -0.92 -31.05
N VAL A 430 -1.59 -0.71 -29.74
CA VAL A 430 -0.94 -1.57 -28.72
C VAL A 430 -1.57 -2.96 -28.72
N ALA A 431 -2.89 -3.06 -28.84
CA ALA A 431 -3.60 -4.32 -28.93
C ALA A 431 -3.18 -5.14 -30.15
N SER A 432 -2.83 -4.49 -31.27
CA SER A 432 -2.35 -5.18 -32.47
C SER A 432 -0.94 -5.76 -32.29
N LEU A 433 -0.08 -5.09 -31.53
CA LEU A 433 1.27 -5.55 -31.21
C LEU A 433 1.29 -6.70 -30.20
N ALA A 434 0.30 -6.76 -29.29
CA ALA A 434 0.22 -7.84 -28.29
C ALA A 434 -0.02 -9.25 -28.89
N GLY A 435 -0.25 -9.33 -30.20
CA GLY A 435 -0.31 -10.60 -30.92
C GLY A 435 -1.72 -11.18 -31.03
N ARG A 436 -1.81 -12.51 -31.32
CA ARG A 436 -3.07 -13.22 -31.51
C ARG A 436 -3.45 -13.99 -30.24
N GLY A 437 -4.72 -13.99 -29.89
CA GLY A 437 -5.21 -14.74 -28.75
C GLY A 437 -6.46 -14.11 -28.14
N PRO A 438 -6.97 -14.65 -27.03
CA PRO A 438 -8.05 -14.03 -26.27
C PRO A 438 -7.70 -12.61 -25.86
N ALA A 439 -8.66 -11.71 -25.86
CA ALA A 439 -8.45 -10.31 -25.54
C ALA A 439 -7.86 -10.10 -24.12
N GLU A 440 -8.28 -10.93 -23.18
CA GLU A 440 -7.82 -10.92 -21.80
C GLU A 440 -6.31 -11.21 -21.70
N ARG A 441 -5.83 -12.27 -22.36
CA ARG A 441 -4.40 -12.59 -22.37
C ARG A 441 -3.55 -11.49 -23.01
N ARG A 442 -4.08 -10.81 -24.03
CA ARG A 442 -3.38 -9.67 -24.63
C ARG A 442 -3.33 -8.48 -23.69
N LEU A 443 -4.41 -8.24 -22.96
CA LEU A 443 -4.45 -7.20 -21.95
C LEU A 443 -3.48 -7.49 -20.81
N GLU A 444 -3.44 -8.73 -20.33
CA GLU A 444 -2.46 -9.18 -19.34
C GLU A 444 -1.01 -8.92 -19.76
N GLN A 445 -0.66 -9.17 -21.02
CA GLN A 445 0.68 -8.86 -21.54
C GLN A 445 0.99 -7.35 -21.52
N VAL A 446 0.01 -6.50 -21.80
CA VAL A 446 0.18 -5.03 -21.72
C VAL A 446 0.35 -4.60 -20.27
N ASP A 447 -0.51 -5.09 -19.36
CA ASP A 447 -0.43 -4.78 -17.93
C ASP A 447 0.89 -5.28 -17.33
N PHE A 448 1.37 -6.48 -17.72
CA PHE A 448 2.68 -6.98 -17.36
C PHE A 448 3.82 -6.03 -17.74
N VAL A 449 3.81 -5.50 -18.96
CA VAL A 449 4.85 -4.55 -19.40
C VAL A 449 4.77 -3.25 -18.61
N ILE A 450 3.55 -2.77 -18.31
CA ILE A 450 3.38 -1.53 -17.53
C ILE A 450 3.89 -1.75 -16.11
N SER A 451 3.53 -2.85 -15.44
CA SER A 451 3.95 -3.12 -14.07
C SER A 451 5.45 -3.34 -13.97
N SER A 452 6.03 -4.08 -14.91
CA SER A 452 7.48 -4.26 -14.97
C SER A 452 8.26 -2.94 -15.08
N PHE A 453 7.66 -1.95 -15.77
CA PHE A 453 8.28 -0.65 -15.93
C PHE A 453 7.99 0.31 -14.76
N VAL A 454 6.79 0.28 -14.18
CA VAL A 454 6.32 1.22 -13.15
C VAL A 454 6.70 0.75 -11.75
N GLU A 455 6.27 -0.45 -11.36
CA GLU A 455 6.48 -1.00 -10.01
C GLU A 455 7.90 -1.56 -9.84
N TRP A 456 8.34 -2.38 -10.81
CA TRP A 456 9.62 -3.08 -10.71
C TRP A 456 10.81 -2.31 -11.29
N GLU A 457 10.58 -1.17 -11.96
CA GLU A 457 11.62 -0.31 -12.56
C GLU A 457 12.61 -1.07 -13.46
N LEU A 458 12.15 -2.15 -14.11
CA LEU A 458 13.02 -2.98 -14.91
C LEU A 458 13.51 -2.25 -16.17
N PRO A 459 14.75 -2.50 -16.58
CA PRO A 459 15.27 -2.03 -17.87
C PRO A 459 14.48 -2.62 -19.03
N LEU A 460 14.33 -1.86 -20.12
CA LEU A 460 13.59 -2.32 -21.32
C LEU A 460 14.10 -3.67 -21.85
N SER A 461 15.38 -3.98 -21.68
CA SER A 461 15.97 -5.25 -22.10
C SER A 461 15.40 -6.45 -21.33
N ASP A 462 15.14 -6.29 -20.04
CA ASP A 462 14.60 -7.36 -19.20
C ASP A 462 13.10 -7.51 -19.46
N ILE A 463 12.37 -6.39 -19.50
CA ILE A 463 10.95 -6.40 -19.88
C ILE A 463 10.72 -7.08 -21.24
N ALA A 464 11.56 -6.77 -22.25
CA ALA A 464 11.45 -7.36 -23.58
C ALA A 464 11.78 -8.86 -23.59
N SER A 465 12.70 -9.30 -22.73
CA SER A 465 13.03 -10.72 -22.56
C SER A 465 11.88 -11.49 -21.90
N ASP A 466 11.32 -10.92 -20.85
CA ASP A 466 10.32 -11.60 -20.01
C ASP A 466 8.93 -11.65 -20.66
N CYS A 467 8.55 -10.61 -21.40
CA CYS A 467 7.27 -10.60 -22.13
C CYS A 467 7.32 -11.36 -23.47
N GLU A 468 8.48 -11.85 -23.90
CA GLU A 468 8.70 -12.55 -25.18
C GLU A 468 8.23 -11.76 -26.42
N ASN A 469 8.06 -10.43 -26.28
CA ASN A 469 7.59 -9.55 -27.35
C ASN A 469 8.24 -8.15 -27.24
N GLU A 470 9.43 -8.01 -27.86
CA GLU A 470 10.22 -6.77 -27.83
C GLU A 470 9.44 -5.58 -28.42
N GLU A 471 8.65 -5.80 -29.49
CA GLU A 471 7.89 -4.69 -30.12
C GLU A 471 6.81 -4.16 -29.17
N LEU A 472 6.11 -5.05 -28.47
CA LEU A 472 5.12 -4.68 -27.46
C LEU A 472 5.79 -3.93 -26.30
N ALA A 473 6.86 -4.49 -25.73
CA ALA A 473 7.56 -3.86 -24.61
C ALA A 473 8.02 -2.44 -24.96
N ARG A 474 8.66 -2.29 -26.14
CA ARG A 474 9.14 -0.98 -26.64
C ARG A 474 8.00 0.00 -26.85
N ALA A 475 6.89 -0.42 -27.48
CA ALA A 475 5.74 0.43 -27.74
C ALA A 475 5.07 0.88 -26.45
N VAL A 476 4.78 -0.03 -25.54
CA VAL A 476 4.10 0.26 -24.26
C VAL A 476 4.96 1.17 -23.40
N VAL A 477 6.24 0.87 -23.17
CA VAL A 477 7.14 1.71 -22.37
C VAL A 477 7.25 3.13 -22.94
N ALA A 478 7.31 3.28 -24.26
CA ALA A 478 7.36 4.61 -24.89
C ALA A 478 6.07 5.41 -24.66
N ILE A 479 4.91 4.76 -24.74
CA ILE A 479 3.60 5.38 -24.48
C ILE A 479 3.49 5.76 -23.01
N VAL A 480 3.77 4.84 -22.08
CA VAL A 480 3.68 5.07 -20.63
C VAL A 480 4.55 6.24 -20.22
N ARG A 481 5.80 6.28 -20.64
CA ARG A 481 6.71 7.40 -20.34
C ARG A 481 6.17 8.75 -20.84
N SER A 482 5.56 8.78 -22.02
CA SER A 482 4.94 10.00 -22.56
C SER A 482 3.70 10.41 -21.79
N SER A 483 2.87 9.43 -21.41
CA SER A 483 1.65 9.64 -20.63
C SER A 483 1.95 10.16 -19.24
N LEU A 484 2.87 9.52 -18.50
CA LEU A 484 3.27 9.93 -17.15
C LEU A 484 3.72 11.40 -17.10
N ALA A 485 4.42 11.89 -18.16
CA ALA A 485 4.83 13.28 -18.24
C ALA A 485 3.66 14.26 -18.38
N SER A 486 2.49 13.81 -18.84
CA SER A 486 1.29 14.63 -19.11
C SER A 486 0.17 14.43 -18.10
N LEU A 487 0.24 13.46 -17.21
CA LEU A 487 -0.75 13.27 -16.15
C LEU A 487 -0.82 14.55 -15.29
N PRO A 488 -2.03 15.00 -14.92
CA PRO A 488 -2.19 16.10 -13.98
C PRO A 488 -1.60 15.72 -12.61
N GLY A 489 -1.61 16.63 -11.67
CA GLY A 489 -1.14 16.40 -10.32
C GLY A 489 -1.74 15.15 -9.67
N ARG A 490 -1.75 15.08 -8.38
CA ARG A 490 -2.17 13.90 -7.61
C ARG A 490 -3.54 13.36 -8.02
N LEU A 491 -3.63 12.09 -8.36
CA LEU A 491 -4.88 11.39 -8.63
C LEU A 491 -5.60 11.06 -7.31
N LEU A 492 -6.92 11.22 -7.30
CA LEU A 492 -7.76 10.83 -6.15
C LEU A 492 -8.17 9.35 -6.31
N ALA A 493 -7.23 8.47 -6.15
CA ALA A 493 -7.40 7.02 -6.22
C ALA A 493 -6.90 6.36 -4.93
N PRO A 494 -7.54 5.27 -4.44
CA PRO A 494 -6.94 4.46 -3.40
C PRO A 494 -5.58 3.91 -3.86
N THR A 495 -4.55 4.02 -3.04
CA THR A 495 -3.27 3.35 -3.31
C THR A 495 -3.42 1.86 -3.03
N LEU A 496 -3.25 1.04 -4.06
CA LEU A 496 -3.52 -0.39 -4.05
C LEU A 496 -2.42 -1.21 -4.74
N SER A 497 -1.34 -0.55 -5.13
CA SER A 497 -0.14 -1.17 -5.69
C SER A 497 1.08 -0.72 -4.90
N SER A 498 2.18 -1.43 -5.05
CA SER A 498 3.47 -1.09 -4.41
C SER A 498 4.04 0.24 -4.89
N LYS A 499 3.62 0.71 -6.09
CA LYS A 499 4.05 1.99 -6.65
C LYS A 499 2.97 2.62 -7.54
N THR A 500 2.58 3.83 -7.20
CA THR A 500 1.58 4.60 -7.97
C THR A 500 2.18 5.22 -9.24
N LEU A 501 1.31 5.61 -10.19
CA LEU A 501 1.75 6.35 -11.37
C LEU A 501 2.34 7.73 -11.03
N ASP A 502 1.94 8.33 -9.91
CA ASP A 502 2.48 9.61 -9.45
C ASP A 502 3.93 9.48 -9.00
N GLU A 503 4.30 8.39 -8.35
CA GLU A 503 5.67 8.07 -7.92
C GLU A 503 6.58 7.66 -9.07
N ALA A 504 6.02 7.11 -10.15
CA ALA A 504 6.77 6.68 -11.33
C ALA A 504 7.13 7.82 -12.30
N ARG A 505 6.84 9.08 -11.96
CA ARG A 505 7.09 10.23 -12.84
C ARG A 505 8.58 10.54 -12.94
N GLY A 506 9.10 10.45 -14.16
CA GLY A 506 10.44 10.96 -14.45
C GLY A 506 10.48 12.48 -14.68
N PRO A 507 11.68 13.05 -14.85
CA PRO A 507 11.85 14.48 -15.14
C PRO A 507 11.07 14.91 -16.38
N PHE A 508 10.35 16.04 -16.27
CA PHE A 508 9.62 16.60 -17.42
C PHE A 508 10.57 16.98 -18.56
N GLY A 509 10.23 16.56 -19.78
CA GLY A 509 11.02 16.90 -20.96
C GLY A 509 12.28 16.05 -21.15
N LEU A 510 12.46 14.96 -20.39
CA LEU A 510 13.57 14.04 -20.56
C LEU A 510 13.53 13.42 -21.98
N SER A 511 14.54 13.72 -22.78
CA SER A 511 14.65 13.23 -24.16
C SER A 511 15.32 11.86 -24.29
N TRP A 512 16.06 11.44 -23.27
CA TRP A 512 16.66 10.11 -23.23
C TRP A 512 15.59 9.02 -23.25
N ARG A 513 15.88 7.94 -23.99
CA ARG A 513 15.01 6.76 -24.06
C ARG A 513 15.87 5.51 -23.84
N ASP A 514 15.35 4.60 -23.02
CA ASP A 514 15.95 3.29 -22.88
C ASP A 514 15.83 2.47 -24.17
N ARG A 515 16.75 1.53 -24.37
CA ARG A 515 16.77 0.64 -25.53
C ARG A 515 17.08 -0.78 -25.08
N VAL A 516 16.65 -1.74 -25.87
CA VAL A 516 17.08 -3.12 -25.69
C VAL A 516 18.58 -3.21 -25.96
N ARG A 517 19.32 -3.71 -24.99
CA ARG A 517 20.79 -3.87 -25.03
C ARG A 517 21.15 -5.35 -25.12
N ALA A 518 22.19 -5.65 -25.87
CA ALA A 518 22.79 -6.98 -25.82
C ALA A 518 23.39 -7.25 -24.42
N LYS A 519 23.54 -8.52 -24.05
CA LYS A 519 24.05 -8.88 -22.71
C LYS A 519 25.44 -8.30 -22.42
N ASP A 520 26.27 -8.22 -23.45
CA ASP A 520 27.62 -7.64 -23.39
C ASP A 520 27.65 -6.10 -23.34
N GLU A 521 26.54 -5.44 -23.63
CA GLU A 521 26.36 -3.99 -23.47
C GLU A 521 25.77 -3.61 -22.10
N ARG A 522 25.34 -4.58 -21.30
CA ARG A 522 24.81 -4.30 -19.97
C ARG A 522 25.95 -4.01 -19.01
N ILE A 523 25.79 -3.00 -18.19
CA ILE A 523 26.75 -2.70 -17.14
C ILE A 523 26.67 -3.84 -16.12
N ASP A 524 27.76 -4.60 -16.05
CA ASP A 524 27.98 -5.50 -14.94
C ASP A 524 28.47 -4.65 -13.76
N ARG A 525 27.59 -4.46 -12.77
CA ARG A 525 27.90 -3.63 -11.58
C ARG A 525 29.11 -4.19 -10.82
N ASP A 526 29.22 -5.51 -10.74
CA ASP A 526 30.31 -6.17 -10.03
C ASP A 526 31.65 -5.99 -10.81
N ALA A 527 31.59 -6.09 -12.14
CA ALA A 527 32.76 -5.81 -12.98
C ALA A 527 33.16 -4.33 -12.94
N MET A 528 32.18 -3.41 -12.94
CA MET A 528 32.44 -1.97 -12.83
C MET A 528 33.00 -1.60 -11.44
N ALA A 529 32.49 -2.18 -10.37
CA ALA A 529 33.01 -1.99 -9.02
C ALA A 529 34.46 -2.52 -8.92
N ALA A 530 34.75 -3.68 -9.53
CA ALA A 530 36.09 -4.23 -9.60
C ALA A 530 37.06 -3.34 -10.42
N GLU A 531 36.63 -2.78 -11.55
CA GLU A 531 37.41 -1.81 -12.34
C GLU A 531 37.71 -0.54 -11.56
N ILE A 532 36.72 -0.01 -10.83
CA ILE A 532 36.88 1.16 -9.97
C ILE A 532 37.85 0.86 -8.85
N ALA A 533 37.70 -0.25 -8.14
CA ALA A 533 38.62 -0.67 -7.08
C ALA A 533 40.04 -0.86 -7.61
N GLN A 534 40.21 -1.41 -8.81
CA GLN A 534 41.51 -1.55 -9.46
C GLN A 534 42.11 -0.19 -9.84
N ALA A 535 41.30 0.74 -10.37
CA ALA A 535 41.77 2.08 -10.74
C ALA A 535 42.23 2.91 -9.52
N PHE A 536 41.56 2.76 -8.38
CA PHE A 536 41.94 3.39 -7.12
C PHE A 536 43.12 2.67 -6.44
N GLY A 537 43.24 1.35 -6.55
CA GLY A 537 44.35 0.57 -6.02
C GLY A 537 45.66 0.79 -6.75
N ASP A 538 45.66 1.14 -8.04
CA ASP A 538 46.82 1.37 -8.87
C ASP A 538 47.39 2.83 -8.75
N SER A 539 46.61 3.74 -8.13
CA SER A 539 47.03 5.14 -7.90
C SER A 539 47.93 5.38 -6.68
N GLY A 540 48.59 4.36 -6.20
CA GLY A 540 49.90 4.34 -5.51
C GLY A 540 50.21 5.36 -4.44
N GLU A 541 49.23 5.89 -3.66
CA GLU A 541 49.53 6.58 -2.39
C GLU A 541 48.85 5.84 -1.23
N LYS A 542 49.71 5.39 -0.31
CA LYS A 542 49.32 4.69 0.91
C LYS A 542 48.41 5.56 1.80
N GLY A 543 47.17 5.24 1.82
CA GLY A 543 46.23 5.91 2.73
C GLY A 543 44.80 5.43 2.56
N SER A 544 44.45 4.40 3.29
CA SER A 544 43.18 3.69 3.47
C SER A 544 42.92 2.54 2.50
N GLU A 545 43.00 1.37 3.05
CA GLU A 545 42.66 0.08 2.40
C GLU A 545 41.14 -0.04 2.27
N ALA A 546 40.61 0.08 1.07
CA ALA A 546 39.28 -0.48 0.77
C ALA A 546 39.53 -1.96 0.45
N ASP A 547 39.17 -2.84 1.34
CA ASP A 547 39.44 -4.27 1.22
C ASP A 547 38.43 -5.01 0.34
N SER A 548 37.36 -4.34 -0.15
CA SER A 548 36.33 -4.95 -0.99
C SER A 548 35.76 -4.02 -2.07
N PRO A 549 35.22 -4.55 -3.18
CA PRO A 549 34.50 -3.76 -4.18
C PRO A 549 33.30 -2.99 -3.62
N GLN A 550 32.69 -3.47 -2.55
CA GLN A 550 31.57 -2.83 -1.88
C GLN A 550 32.01 -1.56 -1.16
N GLU A 551 33.15 -1.60 -0.43
CA GLU A 551 33.72 -0.42 0.23
C GLU A 551 34.14 0.67 -0.77
N ALA A 552 34.55 0.29 -1.98
CA ALA A 552 34.85 1.26 -3.05
C ALA A 552 33.59 1.97 -3.57
N LEU A 553 32.46 1.27 -3.64
CA LEU A 553 31.15 1.84 -3.99
C LEU A 553 30.60 2.75 -2.87
N ASP A 554 30.76 2.35 -1.62
CA ASP A 554 30.37 3.15 -0.46
C ASP A 554 31.21 4.43 -0.35
N LEU A 555 32.49 4.34 -0.66
CA LEU A 555 33.38 5.51 -0.72
C LEU A 555 33.01 6.48 -1.84
N LEU A 556 32.55 5.98 -2.98
CA LEU A 556 32.02 6.80 -4.08
C LEU A 556 30.69 7.48 -3.70
N GLY A 557 29.84 6.81 -2.94
CA GLY A 557 28.64 7.40 -2.36
C GLY A 557 28.96 8.56 -1.42
N MET A 558 29.96 8.40 -0.56
CA MET A 558 30.44 9.43 0.37
C MET A 558 31.11 10.63 -0.34
N LEU A 559 31.81 10.40 -1.45
CA LEU A 559 32.47 11.48 -2.22
C LEU A 559 31.48 12.25 -3.12
N GLY A 560 30.33 11.65 -3.44
CA GLY A 560 29.28 12.28 -4.23
C GLY A 560 28.44 13.31 -3.49
N GLY A 561 28.59 13.44 -2.16
CA GLY A 561 27.88 14.45 -1.37
C GLY A 561 26.36 14.40 -1.49
N SER A 562 25.78 13.23 -1.71
CA SER A 562 24.34 13.02 -1.72
C SER A 562 23.98 11.86 -0.82
N ASP A 563 23.55 12.18 0.38
CA ASP A 563 22.73 11.31 1.22
C ASP A 563 21.33 11.02 0.58
N GLU A 564 21.22 11.19 -0.75
CA GLU A 564 19.98 11.08 -1.54
C GLU A 564 20.02 10.02 -2.64
N LEU A 565 20.98 9.11 -2.62
CA LEU A 565 20.74 7.81 -3.24
C LEU A 565 20.34 6.86 -2.11
N GLY A 566 19.21 7.21 -1.48
CA GLY A 566 18.46 6.25 -0.72
C GLY A 566 18.26 5.04 -1.62
N GLU A 567 18.77 3.89 -1.18
CA GLU A 567 18.39 2.62 -1.73
C GLU A 567 16.86 2.67 -1.87
N ALA A 568 16.38 2.51 -3.10
CA ALA A 568 14.99 2.17 -3.29
C ALA A 568 14.74 1.01 -2.32
N PRO A 569 13.68 1.04 -1.50
CA PRO A 569 13.43 0.00 -0.54
C PRO A 569 13.56 -1.32 -1.28
N SER A 570 14.57 -2.10 -0.94
CA SER A 570 14.75 -3.43 -1.50
C SER A 570 13.59 -4.24 -0.98
N SER A 571 12.51 -4.29 -1.77
CA SER A 571 11.41 -5.19 -1.52
C SER A 571 11.98 -6.59 -1.49
N GLY A 572 12.12 -7.12 -0.30
CA GLY A 572 12.19 -8.52 0.02
C GLY A 572 13.33 -9.34 -0.52
N GLY A 573 14.04 -9.91 0.42
CA GLY A 573 14.67 -11.22 0.38
C GLY A 573 15.41 -11.61 -0.89
N ARG A 574 16.74 -11.63 -0.81
CA ARG A 574 17.59 -12.41 -1.71
C ARG A 574 17.12 -13.88 -1.70
N HIS A 575 16.15 -14.19 -2.55
CA HIS A 575 15.98 -15.55 -3.01
C HIS A 575 17.05 -15.84 -4.06
N ASP A 576 17.73 -16.97 -3.86
CA ASP A 576 18.70 -17.59 -4.74
C ASP A 576 18.38 -17.36 -6.22
N ARG A 577 19.40 -17.01 -7.02
CA ARG A 577 19.29 -16.76 -8.46
C ARG A 577 18.90 -18.02 -9.22
N GLY A 578 17.61 -18.34 -9.15
CA GLY A 578 16.96 -19.36 -9.94
C GLY A 578 15.68 -18.78 -10.52
N GLY A 579 15.75 -18.09 -11.67
CA GLY A 579 14.60 -17.60 -12.41
C GLY A 579 13.83 -16.51 -11.65
N HIS A 580 13.93 -15.25 -12.09
CA HIS A 580 13.03 -14.20 -11.61
C HIS A 580 11.59 -14.68 -11.77
N PRO A 581 10.78 -14.79 -10.72
CA PRO A 581 9.34 -14.79 -10.91
C PRO A 581 9.02 -13.41 -11.47
N GLY A 582 8.53 -13.35 -12.71
CA GLY A 582 8.00 -12.13 -13.28
C GLY A 582 6.94 -11.55 -12.35
N PRO A 583 6.60 -10.24 -12.47
CA PRO A 583 5.60 -9.58 -11.65
C PRO A 583 4.33 -10.41 -11.64
N GLN A 584 4.07 -11.07 -10.53
CA GLN A 584 2.86 -11.84 -10.32
C GLN A 584 1.89 -10.92 -9.59
N GLY A 585 1.03 -10.23 -10.34
CA GLY A 585 -0.16 -9.65 -9.75
C GLY A 585 -0.94 -10.74 -8.99
N PHE A 586 -1.64 -10.38 -7.95
CA PHE A 586 -2.41 -11.30 -7.11
C PHE A 586 -3.33 -12.26 -7.89
N PHE A 587 -3.67 -11.90 -9.12
CA PHE A 587 -4.56 -12.65 -10.00
C PHE A 587 -3.83 -13.56 -11.01
N TRP A 588 -2.49 -13.51 -11.11
CA TRP A 588 -1.71 -14.20 -12.13
C TRP A 588 -1.34 -15.66 -11.81
N GLY A 589 -1.60 -16.14 -10.62
CA GLY A 589 -1.23 -17.49 -10.18
C GLY A 589 -2.34 -18.35 -9.61
N GLY A 590 -3.62 -17.94 -9.69
CA GLY A 590 -4.74 -18.68 -9.12
C GLY A 590 -5.23 -19.84 -10.01
N PRO A 591 -5.84 -20.90 -9.42
CA PRO A 591 -6.30 -22.11 -10.12
C PRO A 591 -7.50 -21.89 -11.05
N PHE A 592 -7.76 -20.69 -11.52
CA PHE A 592 -8.89 -20.34 -12.41
C PHE A 592 -8.55 -20.38 -13.90
N SER A 593 -7.37 -20.91 -14.29
CA SER A 593 -6.99 -21.02 -15.69
C SER A 593 -7.59 -22.23 -16.41
N GLU A 594 -8.31 -23.12 -15.72
CA GLU A 594 -9.01 -24.26 -16.33
C GLU A 594 -10.46 -24.32 -15.84
N ASN A 595 -11.37 -23.63 -16.57
CA ASN A 595 -12.72 -24.10 -16.96
C ASN A 595 -13.41 -23.09 -17.87
#